data_5993fb6f044923a9de6d0b6ef0d4d179
#
_entry.id   5993fb6f044923a9de6d0b6ef0d4d179
#
_cell.length_a   1.000
_cell.length_b   1.000
_cell.length_c   1.000
_cell.angle_alpha   90.00
_cell.angle_beta   90.00
_cell.angle_gamma   90.00
#
_symmetry.space_group_name_H-M   'P 1'
#
loop_
_entity.id
_entity.type
_entity.pdbx_description
1 polymer ?
#
loop_
_entity_poly.entity_id
_entity_poly.type
_entity_poly.pdbx_seq_one_letter_code
_entity_poly.pdbx_strand_id
1 'polypeptide(L)'
;MSDSFRIGVREFQSRLMVGTGKYSNDQLAIDAIRESGANIVTMAIRRVNLGQNKDESNILELISPDEFTILPNTAGCYTADESVRTCKLARELLGGHSLVKLEVIGDKNTLLPDMPETLKAAKDLVKEGFEVMVYCTDDFDYAIALEDAGCVAVMPVSYTH
;
A
#
# COMPACT_ATOMS: atom_id res chain seq x y z
N MET A 1 20.00 -17.88 12.88
CA MET A 1 19.74 -17.29 11.54
C MET A 1 18.68 -16.24 11.74
N SER A 2 18.89 -15.00 11.32
CA SER A 2 17.86 -13.98 11.38
C SER A 2 16.75 -14.35 10.39
N ASP A 3 15.50 -14.38 10.83
CA ASP A 3 14.35 -14.64 9.95
C ASP A 3 14.01 -13.34 9.22
N SER A 4 14.75 -13.03 8.15
CA SER A 4 14.49 -11.88 7.29
C SER A 4 13.73 -12.29 6.02
N PHE A 5 12.98 -11.37 5.43
CA PHE A 5 12.34 -11.56 4.14
C PHE A 5 12.52 -10.36 3.22
N ARG A 6 12.33 -10.57 1.92
CA ARG A 6 12.54 -9.52 0.91
C ARG A 6 11.26 -9.16 0.18
N ILE A 7 11.13 -7.85 -0.11
CA ILE A 7 10.14 -7.29 -1.03
C ILE A 7 10.91 -6.39 -2.00
N GLY A 8 10.96 -6.78 -3.26
CA GLY A 8 11.80 -6.11 -4.25
C GLY A 8 13.27 -6.12 -3.80
N VAL A 9 13.88 -4.95 -3.69
CA VAL A 9 15.28 -4.79 -3.23
C VAL A 9 15.40 -4.61 -1.72
N ARG A 10 14.30 -4.50 -0.99
CA ARG A 10 14.27 -4.23 0.45
C ARG A 10 14.28 -5.51 1.26
N GLU A 11 15.00 -5.50 2.38
CA GLU A 11 15.04 -6.59 3.35
C GLU A 11 14.42 -6.14 4.67
N PHE A 12 13.59 -7.00 5.26
CA PHE A 12 12.83 -6.73 6.48
C PHE A 12 13.04 -7.83 7.51
N GLN A 13 13.08 -7.45 8.79
CA GLN A 13 13.22 -8.37 9.91
C GLN A 13 11.87 -8.82 10.48
N SER A 14 10.81 -8.06 10.23
CA SER A 14 9.44 -8.40 10.62
C SER A 14 8.58 -8.68 9.40
N ARG A 15 7.84 -9.78 9.42
CA ARG A 15 6.85 -10.14 8.38
C ARG A 15 5.51 -9.45 8.60
N LEU A 16 5.35 -8.72 9.72
CA LEU A 16 4.13 -8.02 10.04
C LEU A 16 4.08 -6.67 9.32
N MET A 17 2.96 -6.43 8.62
CA MET A 17 2.59 -5.14 8.07
C MET A 17 1.37 -4.64 8.83
N VAL A 18 1.40 -3.39 9.29
CA VAL A 18 0.29 -2.77 10.03
C VAL A 18 -0.27 -1.58 9.29
N GLY A 19 -1.55 -1.30 9.52
CA GLY A 19 -2.23 -0.15 8.94
C GLY A 19 -2.41 0.97 9.96
N THR A 20 -2.71 2.18 9.48
CA THR A 20 -2.94 3.38 10.28
C THR A 20 -4.42 3.65 10.57
N GLY A 21 -5.33 2.86 10.00
CA GLY A 21 -6.77 3.13 10.08
C GLY A 21 -7.46 2.55 11.32
N LYS A 22 -8.60 3.16 11.69
CA LYS A 22 -9.53 2.69 12.74
C LYS A 22 -9.04 2.78 14.19
N TYR A 23 -7.98 3.47 14.47
CA TYR A 23 -7.61 3.86 15.83
C TYR A 23 -8.45 5.06 16.29
N SER A 24 -8.65 5.22 17.59
CA SER A 24 -9.43 6.33 18.14
C SER A 24 -8.73 7.68 18.03
N ASN A 25 -7.40 7.69 17.93
CA ASN A 25 -6.56 8.86 17.66
C ASN A 25 -5.20 8.43 17.11
N ASP A 26 -4.45 9.38 16.56
CA ASP A 26 -3.16 9.13 15.92
C ASP A 26 -2.08 8.69 16.91
N GLN A 27 -2.08 9.21 18.14
CA GLN A 27 -1.10 8.81 19.15
C GLN A 27 -1.23 7.32 19.49
N LEU A 28 -2.47 6.83 19.65
CA LEU A 28 -2.72 5.41 19.91
C LEU A 28 -2.32 4.55 18.71
N ALA A 29 -2.52 5.05 17.48
CA ALA A 29 -2.08 4.36 16.26
C ALA A 29 -0.56 4.17 16.26
N ILE A 30 0.20 5.22 16.58
CA ILE A 30 1.66 5.20 16.59
C ILE A 30 2.20 4.31 17.69
N ASP A 31 1.64 4.40 18.89
CA ASP A 31 2.05 3.55 20.00
C ASP A 31 1.81 2.07 19.67
N ALA A 32 0.67 1.73 19.10
CA ALA A 32 0.36 0.37 18.66
C ALA A 32 1.29 -0.11 17.54
N ILE A 33 1.61 0.75 16.58
CA ILE A 33 2.53 0.45 15.48
C ILE A 33 3.93 0.14 16.05
N ARG A 34 4.45 0.96 16.97
CA ARG A 34 5.75 0.74 17.61
C ARG A 34 5.80 -0.54 18.43
N GLU A 35 4.78 -0.78 19.24
CA GLU A 35 4.68 -1.99 20.07
C GLU A 35 4.53 -3.27 19.22
N SER A 36 4.00 -3.18 17.99
CA SER A 36 3.81 -4.31 17.10
C SER A 36 5.13 -4.93 16.60
N GLY A 37 6.22 -4.17 16.57
CA GLY A 37 7.49 -4.57 15.96
C GLY A 37 7.43 -4.67 14.42
N ALA A 38 6.41 -4.12 13.78
CA ALA A 38 6.32 -4.09 12.30
C ALA A 38 7.36 -3.15 11.71
N ASN A 39 7.93 -3.53 10.56
CA ASN A 39 8.82 -2.66 9.80
C ASN A 39 8.08 -1.89 8.69
N ILE A 40 6.90 -2.34 8.31
CA ILE A 40 6.11 -1.77 7.22
C ILE A 40 4.79 -1.25 7.75
N VAL A 41 4.50 0.02 7.43
CA VAL A 41 3.25 0.68 7.81
C VAL A 41 2.48 1.09 6.55
N THR A 42 1.30 0.51 6.34
CA THR A 42 0.47 0.85 5.19
C THR A 42 -0.54 1.94 5.52
N MET A 43 -0.73 2.87 4.59
CA MET A 43 -1.67 3.97 4.74
C MET A 43 -2.37 4.32 3.43
N ALA A 44 -3.65 4.65 3.52
CA ALA A 44 -4.44 5.09 2.37
C ALA A 44 -4.17 6.57 2.07
N ILE A 45 -3.49 6.87 0.98
CA ILE A 45 -3.12 8.24 0.61
C ILE A 45 -4.33 9.16 0.47
N ARG A 46 -5.45 8.66 -0.03
CA ARG A 46 -6.70 9.44 -0.14
C ARG A 46 -7.30 9.88 1.21
N ARG A 47 -6.85 9.29 2.32
CA ARG A 47 -7.33 9.58 3.68
C ARG A 47 -6.33 10.40 4.50
N VAL A 48 -5.17 10.69 3.94
CA VAL A 48 -4.15 11.51 4.62
C VAL A 48 -4.63 12.97 4.60
N ASN A 49 -4.60 13.61 5.76
CA ASN A 49 -4.85 15.05 5.87
C ASN A 49 -3.61 15.82 5.38
N LEU A 50 -3.71 16.38 4.18
CA LEU A 50 -2.66 17.22 3.57
C LEU A 50 -2.92 18.73 3.81
N GLY A 51 -3.58 19.06 4.94
CA GLY A 51 -3.96 20.44 5.28
C GLY A 51 -5.39 20.81 4.88
N GLN A 52 -6.21 19.83 4.45
CA GLN A 52 -7.64 20.06 4.17
C GLN A 52 -8.40 20.39 5.45
N ASN A 53 -8.02 19.78 6.56
CA ASN A 53 -8.57 20.06 7.88
C ASN A 53 -7.44 20.50 8.82
N LYS A 54 -7.48 21.76 9.26
CA LYS A 54 -6.43 22.35 10.11
C LYS A 54 -6.46 21.82 11.56
N ASP A 55 -7.57 21.22 11.97
CA ASP A 55 -7.77 20.69 13.32
C ASP A 55 -7.38 19.21 13.43
N GLU A 56 -7.05 18.57 12.31
CA GLU A 56 -6.61 17.18 12.27
C GLU A 56 -5.10 17.09 12.02
N SER A 57 -4.43 16.22 12.77
CA SER A 57 -3.01 15.93 12.59
C SER A 57 -2.76 15.24 11.24
N ASN A 58 -1.56 15.45 10.71
CA ASN A 58 -1.09 14.70 9.54
C ASN A 58 -0.30 13.48 10.06
N ILE A 59 -0.86 12.30 9.91
CA ILE A 59 -0.22 11.06 10.38
C ILE A 59 1.17 10.83 9.74
N LEU A 60 1.43 11.37 8.54
CA LEU A 60 2.75 11.31 7.91
C LEU A 60 3.82 12.11 8.67
N GLU A 61 3.43 13.11 9.46
CA GLU A 61 4.37 13.87 10.30
C GLU A 61 4.75 13.11 11.57
N LEU A 62 3.92 12.16 11.96
CA LEU A 62 4.08 11.37 13.19
C LEU A 62 4.80 10.02 12.93
N ILE A 63 4.72 9.49 11.71
CA ILE A 63 5.38 8.25 11.30
C ILE A 63 6.64 8.59 10.51
N SER A 64 7.81 8.46 11.15
CA SER A 64 9.07 8.75 10.50
C SER A 64 9.43 7.72 9.43
N PRO A 65 9.76 8.14 8.20
CA PRO A 65 10.34 7.25 7.18
C PRO A 65 11.69 6.63 7.58
N ASP A 66 12.37 7.21 8.59
CA ASP A 66 13.62 6.67 9.15
C ASP A 66 13.36 5.49 10.09
N GLU A 67 12.15 5.43 10.69
CA GLU A 67 11.73 4.38 11.61
C GLU A 67 11.00 3.23 10.89
N PHE A 68 10.19 3.57 9.89
CA PHE A 68 9.33 2.62 9.18
C PHE A 68 9.43 2.75 7.67
N THR A 69 9.29 1.64 6.98
CA THR A 69 9.00 1.66 5.54
C THR A 69 7.52 1.98 5.35
N ILE A 70 7.23 3.14 4.79
CA ILE A 70 5.87 3.53 4.47
C ILE A 70 5.42 2.77 3.22
N LEU A 71 4.24 2.14 3.29
CA LEU A 71 3.59 1.48 2.17
C LEU A 71 2.29 2.21 1.84
N PRO A 72 2.35 3.28 1.02
CA PRO A 72 1.16 3.99 0.60
C PRO A 72 0.28 3.09 -0.25
N ASN A 73 -1.03 3.15 -0.05
CA ASN A 73 -1.98 2.36 -0.82
C ASN A 73 -3.03 3.22 -1.51
N THR A 74 -3.65 2.65 -2.54
CA THR A 74 -4.66 3.29 -3.38
C THR A 74 -6.09 2.88 -2.98
N ALA A 75 -6.32 2.54 -1.72
CA ALA A 75 -7.64 2.17 -1.21
C ALA A 75 -8.68 3.24 -1.55
N GLY A 76 -9.80 2.80 -2.11
CA GLY A 76 -10.88 3.67 -2.57
C GLY A 76 -10.70 4.24 -3.97
N CYS A 77 -9.73 3.78 -4.76
CA CYS A 77 -9.65 4.00 -6.20
C CYS A 77 -10.45 2.93 -6.95
N TYR A 78 -11.15 3.33 -8.00
CA TYR A 78 -12.05 2.48 -8.78
C TYR A 78 -11.63 2.32 -10.24
N THR A 79 -10.58 3.00 -10.66
CA THR A 79 -10.02 2.89 -12.01
C THR A 79 -8.50 2.84 -11.96
N ALA A 80 -7.89 2.29 -13.02
CA ALA A 80 -6.44 2.29 -13.18
C ALA A 80 -5.86 3.70 -13.11
N ASP A 81 -6.48 4.64 -13.82
CA ASP A 81 -6.00 6.02 -13.90
C ASP A 81 -6.03 6.75 -12.54
N GLU A 82 -7.07 6.51 -11.71
CA GLU A 82 -7.12 7.03 -10.34
C GLU A 82 -6.00 6.45 -9.48
N SER A 83 -5.78 5.14 -9.57
CA SER A 83 -4.76 4.45 -8.79
C SER A 83 -3.36 4.91 -9.17
N VAL A 84 -3.06 5.04 -10.46
CA VAL A 84 -1.78 5.54 -10.96
C VAL A 84 -1.53 6.97 -10.47
N ARG A 85 -2.52 7.88 -10.60
CA ARG A 85 -2.39 9.25 -10.08
C ARG A 85 -2.16 9.29 -8.57
N THR A 86 -2.84 8.43 -7.81
CA THR A 86 -2.68 8.34 -6.36
C THR A 86 -1.28 7.86 -5.98
N CYS A 87 -0.73 6.87 -6.69
CA CYS A 87 0.65 6.42 -6.49
C CYS A 87 1.69 7.52 -6.82
N LYS A 88 1.48 8.29 -7.89
CA LYS A 88 2.34 9.44 -8.24
C LYS A 88 2.32 10.50 -7.14
N LEU A 89 1.13 10.85 -6.63
CA LEU A 89 0.99 11.75 -5.49
C LEU A 89 1.73 11.21 -4.25
N ALA A 90 1.59 9.91 -3.95
CA ALA A 90 2.32 9.28 -2.85
C ALA A 90 3.84 9.42 -3.02
N ARG A 91 4.36 9.21 -4.23
CA ARG A 91 5.79 9.37 -4.54
C ARG A 91 6.26 10.80 -4.27
N GLU A 92 5.50 11.81 -4.67
CA GLU A 92 5.84 13.21 -4.42
C GLU A 92 5.83 13.53 -2.92
N LEU A 93 4.78 13.12 -2.20
CA LEU A 93 4.63 13.36 -0.76
C LEU A 93 5.73 12.68 0.09
N LEU A 94 6.24 11.54 -0.38
CA LEU A 94 7.24 10.73 0.31
C LEU A 94 8.65 10.87 -0.30
N GLY A 95 8.94 12.00 -0.95
CA GLY A 95 10.29 12.35 -1.40
C GLY A 95 10.90 11.38 -2.42
N GLY A 96 10.10 10.81 -3.32
CA GLY A 96 10.58 9.90 -4.37
C GLY A 96 10.39 8.42 -4.06
N HIS A 97 9.66 8.08 -2.98
CA HIS A 97 9.40 6.70 -2.57
C HIS A 97 8.74 5.88 -3.69
N SER A 98 9.27 4.67 -3.96
CA SER A 98 8.83 3.82 -5.08
C SER A 98 7.90 2.67 -4.70
N LEU A 99 7.96 2.19 -3.45
CA LEU A 99 7.16 1.07 -3.00
C LEU A 99 5.71 1.50 -2.76
N VAL A 100 4.75 0.83 -3.40
CA VAL A 100 3.31 1.14 -3.29
C VAL A 100 2.47 -0.12 -3.21
N LYS A 101 1.33 -0.04 -2.53
CA LYS A 101 0.30 -1.09 -2.55
C LYS A 101 -0.83 -0.65 -3.48
N LEU A 102 -0.92 -1.31 -4.62
CA LEU A 102 -1.95 -1.05 -5.62
C LEU A 102 -3.25 -1.75 -5.24
N GLU A 103 -4.34 -1.01 -5.24
CA GLU A 103 -5.71 -1.48 -5.12
C GLU A 103 -6.58 -0.77 -6.17
N VAL A 104 -7.30 -1.51 -6.99
CA VAL A 104 -8.33 -0.99 -7.89
C VAL A 104 -9.62 -1.74 -7.58
N ILE A 105 -10.58 -1.09 -6.95
CA ILE A 105 -11.80 -1.73 -6.45
C ILE A 105 -12.85 -1.81 -7.55
N GLY A 106 -13.33 -3.02 -7.83
CA GLY A 106 -14.41 -3.28 -8.80
C GLY A 106 -15.80 -3.17 -8.18
N ASP A 107 -15.95 -3.67 -6.96
CA ASP A 107 -17.24 -3.66 -6.24
C ASP A 107 -17.13 -3.00 -4.88
N LYS A 108 -17.94 -1.96 -4.66
CA LYS A 108 -17.95 -1.16 -3.42
C LYS A 108 -18.45 -1.92 -2.19
N ASN A 109 -19.25 -2.96 -2.37
CA ASN A 109 -19.85 -3.71 -1.28
C ASN A 109 -18.94 -4.85 -0.81
N THR A 110 -18.35 -5.57 -1.76
CA THR A 110 -17.45 -6.69 -1.48
C THR A 110 -16.00 -6.28 -1.35
N LEU A 111 -15.63 -5.11 -1.88
CA LEU A 111 -14.27 -4.60 -2.00
C LEU A 111 -13.36 -5.51 -2.85
N LEU A 112 -13.93 -6.38 -3.67
CA LEU A 112 -13.17 -7.19 -4.61
C LEU A 112 -12.53 -6.30 -5.69
N PRO A 113 -11.30 -6.62 -6.12
CA PRO A 113 -10.59 -5.83 -7.10
C PRO A 113 -11.14 -6.03 -8.51
N ASP A 114 -11.06 -4.99 -9.34
CA ASP A 114 -11.22 -5.07 -10.78
C ASP A 114 -9.89 -5.55 -11.39
N MET A 115 -9.81 -6.81 -11.77
CA MET A 115 -8.53 -7.39 -12.19
C MET A 115 -8.01 -6.86 -13.53
N PRO A 116 -8.83 -6.62 -14.57
CA PRO A 116 -8.41 -5.94 -15.79
C PRO A 116 -7.80 -4.55 -15.53
N GLU A 117 -8.48 -3.72 -14.74
CA GLU A 117 -7.99 -2.39 -14.37
C GLU A 117 -6.75 -2.46 -13.45
N THR A 118 -6.71 -3.44 -12.54
CA THR A 118 -5.55 -3.69 -11.69
C THR A 118 -4.30 -4.04 -12.50
N LEU A 119 -4.42 -4.95 -13.47
CA LEU A 119 -3.31 -5.34 -14.33
C LEU A 119 -2.83 -4.19 -15.22
N LYS A 120 -3.75 -3.37 -15.74
CA LYS A 120 -3.42 -2.14 -16.48
C LYS A 120 -2.62 -1.18 -15.61
N ALA A 121 -3.12 -0.85 -14.41
CA ALA A 121 -2.44 0.05 -13.48
C ALA A 121 -1.07 -0.48 -13.05
N ALA A 122 -0.95 -1.79 -12.79
CA ALA A 122 0.31 -2.43 -12.42
C ALA A 122 1.38 -2.26 -13.51
N LYS A 123 1.03 -2.53 -14.78
CA LYS A 123 1.95 -2.35 -15.91
C LYS A 123 2.41 -0.90 -16.06
N ASP A 124 1.50 0.07 -15.91
CA ASP A 124 1.82 1.48 -16.02
C ASP A 124 2.76 1.92 -14.89
N LEU A 125 2.49 1.50 -13.65
CA LEU A 125 3.30 1.83 -12.49
C LEU A 125 4.70 1.20 -12.57
N VAL A 126 4.81 -0.08 -12.93
CA VAL A 126 6.11 -0.75 -13.10
C VAL A 126 6.94 -0.07 -14.16
N LYS A 127 6.34 0.30 -15.31
CA LYS A 127 7.01 1.05 -16.38
C LYS A 127 7.55 2.40 -15.90
N GLU A 128 6.88 3.02 -14.93
CA GLU A 128 7.29 4.28 -14.33
C GLU A 128 8.26 4.10 -13.14
N GLY A 129 8.76 2.89 -12.91
CA GLY A 129 9.76 2.58 -11.89
C GLY A 129 9.20 2.46 -10.47
N PHE A 130 7.92 2.13 -10.31
CA PHE A 130 7.37 1.75 -9.02
C PHE A 130 7.66 0.29 -8.70
N GLU A 131 7.86 0.00 -7.42
CA GLU A 131 7.85 -1.35 -6.85
C GLU A 131 6.43 -1.64 -6.36
N VAL A 132 5.68 -2.43 -7.12
CA VAL A 132 4.24 -2.61 -6.90
C VAL A 132 3.98 -3.88 -6.10
N MET A 133 3.43 -3.74 -4.91
CA MET A 133 2.70 -4.80 -4.21
C MET A 133 1.23 -4.67 -4.60
N VAL A 134 0.58 -5.75 -5.02
CA VAL A 134 -0.73 -5.63 -5.67
C VAL A 134 -1.80 -6.46 -4.97
N TYR A 135 -2.90 -5.81 -4.56
CA TYR A 135 -4.11 -6.47 -4.10
C TYR A 135 -4.84 -7.09 -5.30
N CYS A 136 -5.10 -8.38 -5.24
CA CYS A 136 -5.68 -9.15 -6.34
C CYS A 136 -6.70 -10.17 -5.84
N THR A 137 -7.44 -10.78 -6.76
CA THR A 137 -8.21 -11.99 -6.48
C THR A 137 -7.28 -13.19 -6.27
N ASP A 138 -7.83 -14.33 -5.87
CA ASP A 138 -7.14 -15.61 -5.77
C ASP A 138 -7.03 -16.35 -7.12
N ASP A 139 -7.29 -15.65 -8.22
CA ASP A 139 -7.17 -16.19 -9.58
C ASP A 139 -5.68 -16.35 -9.94
N PHE A 140 -5.30 -17.59 -10.26
CA PHE A 140 -3.92 -17.97 -10.53
C PHE A 140 -3.36 -17.32 -11.80
N ASP A 141 -4.18 -17.18 -12.86
CA ASP A 141 -3.76 -16.62 -14.13
C ASP A 141 -3.46 -15.11 -13.98
N TYR A 142 -4.26 -14.40 -13.18
CA TYR A 142 -3.97 -13.02 -12.82
C TYR A 142 -2.73 -12.88 -11.95
N ALA A 143 -2.50 -13.80 -11.01
CA ALA A 143 -1.30 -13.76 -10.18
C ALA A 143 -0.03 -13.87 -11.04
N ILE A 144 0.00 -14.80 -12.02
CA ILE A 144 1.10 -14.94 -12.99
C ILE A 144 1.22 -13.66 -13.84
N ALA A 145 0.12 -13.14 -14.38
CA ALA A 145 0.14 -11.95 -15.22
C ALA A 145 0.68 -10.71 -14.49
N LEU A 146 0.46 -10.60 -13.17
CA LEU A 146 0.97 -9.53 -12.33
C LEU A 146 2.47 -9.73 -12.03
N GLU A 147 2.93 -10.95 -11.80
CA GLU A 147 4.34 -11.28 -11.68
C GLU A 147 5.08 -10.97 -12.98
N ASP A 148 4.56 -11.41 -14.14
CA ASP A 148 5.10 -11.13 -15.46
C ASP A 148 5.13 -9.62 -15.80
N ALA A 149 4.19 -8.85 -15.25
CA ALA A 149 4.19 -7.39 -15.36
C ALA A 149 5.29 -6.72 -14.53
N GLY A 150 5.98 -7.47 -13.65
CA GLY A 150 7.07 -6.98 -12.81
C GLY A 150 6.65 -6.51 -11.42
N CYS A 151 5.47 -6.89 -10.93
CA CYS A 151 5.08 -6.64 -9.55
C CYS A 151 6.03 -7.35 -8.58
N VAL A 152 6.40 -6.66 -7.48
CA VAL A 152 7.33 -7.21 -6.48
C VAL A 152 6.65 -8.11 -5.45
N ALA A 153 5.33 -8.07 -5.36
CA ALA A 153 4.51 -8.99 -4.55
C ALA A 153 3.06 -9.01 -5.03
N VAL A 154 2.42 -10.17 -4.91
CA VAL A 154 0.97 -10.35 -5.06
C VAL A 154 0.34 -10.57 -3.69
N MET A 155 -0.82 -9.96 -3.45
CA MET A 155 -1.54 -9.98 -2.17
C MET A 155 -2.98 -10.44 -2.41
N PRO A 156 -3.23 -11.75 -2.57
CA PRO A 156 -4.57 -12.26 -2.83
C PRO A 156 -5.53 -11.94 -1.70
N VAL A 157 -6.79 -11.71 -2.05
CA VAL A 157 -7.86 -11.48 -1.08
C VAL A 157 -8.00 -12.66 -0.13
N SER A 158 -8.22 -12.37 1.16
CA SER A 158 -8.51 -13.40 2.16
C SER A 158 -10.02 -13.63 2.28
N TYR A 159 -10.42 -14.90 2.28
CA TYR A 159 -11.80 -15.33 2.53
C TYR A 159 -12.00 -15.90 3.95
N THR A 160 -11.07 -15.67 4.86
CA THR A 160 -11.09 -16.24 6.21
C THR A 160 -12.13 -15.59 7.12
N HIS A 161 -12.68 -14.45 6.73
CA HIS A 161 -13.61 -13.65 7.54
C HIS A 161 -14.76 -13.07 6.75
#